data_3f9b298c417f6cc38cc3ddc354735749
#
_entry.id   3f9b298c417f6cc38cc3ddc354735749
#
_cell.length_a   1.000
_cell.length_b   1.000
_cell.length_c   1.000
_cell.angle_alpha   90.00
_cell.angle_beta   90.00
_cell.angle_gamma   90.00
#
_symmetry.space_group_name_H-M   'P 1'
#
loop_
_entity.id
_entity.type
_entity.pdbx_description
1 polymer ?
#
loop_
_entity_poly.entity_id
_entity_poly.type
_entity_poly.pdbx_seq_one_letter_code
_entity_poly.pdbx_strand_id
1 'polypeptide(L)'
;FVYIKNWSSFNDYGKVAEGYDDWMLTEEKMKITNNGRPMHCLPVRRNVEVSDEVLDSEQSLIFEQSYNRLFAAQAVLKNIL
;
A
#
# COMPACT_ATOMS: atom_id res chain seq x y z
N PHE A 1 -0.54 11.89 -2.45
CA PHE A 1 -0.32 10.44 -2.40
C PHE A 1 -0.34 9.98 -0.94
N VAL A 2 -0.88 8.78 -0.70
CA VAL A 2 -0.87 8.13 0.61
C VAL A 2 -0.17 6.78 0.45
N TYR A 3 1.02 6.65 1.00
CA TYR A 3 1.81 5.44 0.91
C TYR A 3 1.63 4.61 2.18
N ILE A 4 1.16 3.39 2.04
CA ILE A 4 0.90 2.48 3.16
C ILE A 4 1.95 1.38 3.16
N LYS A 5 2.32 0.93 4.35
CA LYS A 5 3.22 -0.20 4.54
C LYS A 5 2.54 -1.25 5.42
N ASN A 6 3.00 -2.48 5.32
CA ASN A 6 2.59 -3.51 6.27
C ASN A 6 3.12 -3.17 7.65
N TRP A 7 2.37 -3.57 8.67
CA TRP A 7 2.75 -3.36 10.05
C TRP A 7 2.62 -4.66 10.85
N SER A 8 3.49 -4.84 11.82
CA SER A 8 3.47 -5.95 12.77
C SER A 8 4.35 -5.57 13.98
N SER A 9 4.17 -6.28 15.09
CA SER A 9 5.04 -6.07 16.24
C SER A 9 6.42 -6.71 16.02
N PHE A 10 7.43 -6.22 16.73
CA PHE A 10 8.75 -6.84 16.69
C PHE A 10 8.74 -8.26 17.28
N ASN A 11 7.90 -8.50 18.28
CA ASN A 11 7.83 -9.80 18.95
C ASN A 11 7.09 -10.86 18.12
N ASP A 12 6.12 -10.42 17.29
CA ASP A 12 5.34 -11.28 16.41
C ASP A 12 5.45 -10.80 14.97
N TYR A 13 6.67 -10.63 14.49
CA TYR A 13 6.94 -10.12 13.17
C TYR A 13 6.28 -10.97 12.07
N GLY A 14 5.58 -10.29 11.17
CA GLY A 14 4.87 -10.93 10.07
C GLY A 14 3.47 -11.41 10.40
N LYS A 15 3.05 -11.36 11.67
CA LYS A 15 1.70 -11.73 12.10
C LYS A 15 0.81 -10.51 12.22
N VAL A 16 -0.49 -10.68 11.97
CA VAL A 16 -1.47 -9.63 12.21
C VAL A 16 -1.66 -9.48 13.71
N ALA A 17 -1.35 -8.30 14.24
CA ALA A 17 -1.58 -8.00 15.65
C ALA A 17 -3.07 -7.70 15.87
N GLU A 18 -3.64 -8.29 16.92
CA GLU A 18 -5.04 -8.05 17.29
C GLU A 18 -5.21 -6.69 17.98
N GLY A 19 -6.40 -6.10 17.84
CA GLY A 19 -6.74 -4.85 18.52
C GLY A 19 -6.30 -3.57 17.79
N TYR A 20 -5.81 -3.68 16.55
CA TYR A 20 -5.34 -2.54 15.75
C TYR A 20 -6.17 -2.33 14.49
N ASP A 21 -7.45 -2.64 14.52
CA ASP A 21 -8.35 -2.48 13.36
C ASP A 21 -8.42 -1.03 12.87
N ASP A 22 -8.21 -0.06 13.77
CA ASP A 22 -8.19 1.36 13.44
C ASP A 22 -6.97 1.78 12.59
N TRP A 23 -5.99 0.93 12.46
CA TRP A 23 -4.77 1.22 11.69
C TRP A 23 -4.94 0.96 10.21
N MET A 24 -6.06 0.39 9.81
CA MET A 24 -6.37 0.17 8.40
C MET A 24 -6.70 1.47 7.69
N LEU A 25 -6.17 1.65 6.48
CA LEU A 25 -6.59 2.74 5.61
C LEU A 25 -7.97 2.44 5.03
N THR A 26 -8.93 3.32 5.31
CA THR A 26 -10.32 3.18 4.89
C THR A 26 -10.74 4.33 4.00
N GLU A 27 -11.89 4.21 3.33
CA GLU A 27 -12.48 5.29 2.55
C GLU A 27 -12.69 6.55 3.40
N GLU A 28 -13.11 6.40 4.65
CA GLU A 28 -13.32 7.55 5.55
C GLU A 28 -12.03 8.33 5.77
N LYS A 29 -10.91 7.62 5.97
CA LYS A 29 -9.61 8.26 6.13
C LYS A 29 -9.14 8.91 4.84
N MET A 30 -9.43 8.30 3.70
CA MET A 30 -9.11 8.88 2.40
C MET A 30 -9.87 10.18 2.12
N LYS A 31 -11.07 10.34 2.65
CA LYS A 31 -11.86 11.57 2.52
C LYS A 31 -11.19 12.79 3.18
N ILE A 32 -10.30 12.57 4.15
CA ILE A 32 -9.55 13.64 4.81
C ILE A 32 -8.48 14.21 3.87
N THR A 33 -8.06 13.44 2.89
CA THR A 33 -7.04 13.85 1.92
C THR A 33 -7.67 14.69 0.80
N ASN A 34 -6.84 15.46 0.10
CA ASN A 34 -7.26 16.20 -1.08
C ASN A 34 -7.18 15.30 -2.30
N ASN A 35 -8.14 14.39 -2.46
CA ASN A 35 -8.18 13.38 -3.52
C ASN A 35 -6.88 12.56 -3.59
N GLY A 36 -6.36 12.18 -2.43
CA GLY A 36 -5.13 11.40 -2.32
C GLY A 36 -5.24 10.07 -3.04
N ARG A 37 -4.12 9.60 -3.56
CA ARG A 37 -4.06 8.32 -4.27
C ARG A 37 -3.28 7.32 -3.43
N PRO A 38 -3.90 6.18 -3.05
CA PRO A 38 -3.23 5.18 -2.23
C PRO A 38 -2.17 4.41 -3.01
N MET A 39 -1.06 4.12 -2.34
CA MET A 39 0.07 3.34 -2.85
C MET A 39 0.49 2.29 -1.83
N HIS A 40 0.98 1.17 -2.30
CA HIS A 40 1.53 0.09 -1.46
C HIS A 40 2.49 -0.74 -2.30
N CYS A 41 3.61 -1.15 -1.72
CA CYS A 41 4.64 -1.90 -2.46
C CYS A 41 4.29 -3.39 -2.70
N LEU A 42 3.17 -3.88 -2.17
CA LEU A 42 2.76 -5.28 -2.21
C LEU A 42 3.83 -6.25 -1.62
N PRO A 43 3.44 -7.41 -1.08
CA PRO A 43 2.06 -7.86 -0.93
C PRO A 43 1.29 -7.07 0.12
N VAL A 44 0.00 -6.89 -0.10
CA VAL A 44 -0.92 -6.23 0.83
C VAL A 44 -1.86 -7.25 1.45
N ARG A 45 -2.18 -7.08 2.74
CA ARG A 45 -3.19 -7.91 3.40
C ARG A 45 -4.52 -7.16 3.37
N ARG A 46 -5.45 -7.66 2.56
CA ARG A 46 -6.77 -7.02 2.42
C ARG A 46 -7.46 -6.90 3.76
N ASN A 47 -8.05 -5.74 4.02
CA ASN A 47 -8.78 -5.43 5.25
C ASN A 47 -7.92 -5.53 6.52
N VAL A 48 -6.61 -5.44 6.38
CA VAL A 48 -5.66 -5.28 7.49
C VAL A 48 -4.96 -3.93 7.39
N GLU A 49 -4.15 -3.72 6.36
CA GLU A 49 -3.50 -2.41 6.10
C GLU A 49 -4.39 -1.49 5.28
N VAL A 50 -5.15 -2.04 4.33
CA VAL A 50 -5.98 -1.29 3.39
C VAL A 50 -7.31 -2.03 3.22
N SER A 51 -8.42 -1.30 3.29
CA SER A 51 -9.74 -1.90 3.04
C SER A 51 -9.89 -2.28 1.57
N ASP A 52 -10.78 -3.24 1.29
CA ASP A 52 -11.10 -3.65 -0.08
C ASP A 52 -11.54 -2.46 -0.94
N GLU A 53 -12.38 -1.58 -0.39
CA GLU A 53 -12.91 -0.43 -1.11
C GLU A 53 -11.81 0.52 -1.57
N VAL A 54 -10.82 0.77 -0.71
CA VAL A 54 -9.67 1.64 -1.03
C VAL A 54 -8.75 0.96 -2.03
N LEU A 55 -8.44 -0.31 -1.80
CA LEU A 55 -7.54 -1.08 -2.66
C LEU A 55 -8.05 -1.16 -4.10
N ASP A 56 -9.34 -1.37 -4.26
CA ASP A 56 -9.99 -1.56 -5.57
C ASP A 56 -10.58 -0.25 -6.13
N SER A 57 -10.32 0.90 -5.48
CA SER A 57 -10.85 2.19 -5.93
C SER A 57 -10.16 2.68 -7.21
N GLU A 58 -10.84 3.58 -7.93
CA GLU A 58 -10.27 4.21 -9.13
C GLU A 58 -9.04 5.07 -8.82
N GLN A 59 -8.93 5.61 -7.60
CA GLN A 59 -7.79 6.41 -7.18
C GLN A 59 -6.57 5.56 -6.82
N SER A 60 -6.74 4.25 -6.62
CA SER A 60 -5.65 3.37 -6.23
C SER A 60 -4.56 3.31 -7.31
N LEU A 61 -3.31 3.51 -6.90
CA LEU A 61 -2.13 3.34 -7.75
C LEU A 61 -1.34 2.09 -7.40
N ILE A 62 -1.91 1.22 -6.56
CA ILE A 62 -1.19 0.08 -5.99
C ILE A 62 -0.73 -0.87 -7.08
N PHE A 63 -1.60 -1.19 -8.03
CA PHE A 63 -1.25 -2.10 -9.11
C PHE A 63 -0.33 -1.45 -10.15
N GLU A 64 -0.54 -0.18 -10.49
CA GLU A 64 0.37 0.55 -11.38
C GLU A 64 1.77 0.67 -10.75
N GLN A 65 1.85 0.91 -9.46
CA GLN A 65 3.14 0.94 -8.76
C GLN A 65 3.88 -0.39 -8.88
N SER A 66 3.17 -1.49 -8.66
CA SER A 66 3.73 -2.84 -8.78
C SER A 66 4.20 -3.13 -10.22
N TYR A 67 3.39 -2.78 -11.19
CA TYR A 67 3.72 -2.95 -12.61
C TYR A 67 4.94 -2.12 -13.02
N ASN A 68 5.03 -0.88 -12.54
CA ASN A 68 6.12 0.04 -12.88
C ASN A 68 7.47 -0.38 -12.28
N ARG A 69 7.50 -1.31 -11.36
CA ARG A 69 8.77 -1.85 -10.83
C ARG A 69 9.64 -2.45 -11.92
N LEU A 70 9.03 -3.09 -12.91
CA LEU A 70 9.75 -3.64 -14.06
C LEU A 70 10.49 -2.54 -14.81
N PHE A 71 9.79 -1.45 -15.13
CA PHE A 71 10.38 -0.33 -15.88
C PHE A 71 11.44 0.41 -15.07
N ALA A 72 11.21 0.58 -13.76
CA ALA A 72 12.21 1.20 -12.88
C ALA A 72 13.48 0.37 -12.82
N ALA A 73 13.36 -0.95 -12.67
CA ALA A 73 14.51 -1.85 -12.66
C ALA A 73 15.27 -1.81 -13.99
N GLN A 74 14.57 -1.81 -15.11
CA GLN A 74 15.19 -1.71 -16.44
C GLN A 74 15.94 -0.36 -16.61
N ALA A 75 15.36 0.72 -16.14
CA ALA A 75 16.00 2.03 -16.22
C ALA A 75 17.30 2.08 -15.40
N VAL A 76 17.28 1.51 -14.20
CA VAL A 76 18.48 1.41 -13.35
C VAL A 76 19.55 0.58 -14.05
N LEU A 77 19.22 -0.59 -14.52
CA LEU A 77 20.16 -1.50 -15.20
C LEU A 77 20.75 -0.83 -16.45
N LYS A 78 19.94 -0.14 -17.23
CA LYS A 78 20.40 0.58 -18.41
C LYS A 78 21.45 1.65 -18.07
N ASN A 79 21.31 2.31 -16.92
CA ASN A 79 22.21 3.38 -16.51
C ASN A 79 23.51 2.89 -15.89
N ILE A 80 23.53 1.67 -15.33
CA ILE A 80 24.75 1.14 -14.69
C ILE A 80 25.49 0.12 -15.55
N LEU A 81 24.87 -0.39 -16.59
CA LEU A 81 25.49 -1.29 -17.56
C LEU A 81 25.91 -0.51 -18.81
#